data_21c15dd7d04305b496594012b368aa9c
#
_entry.id   21c15dd7d04305b496594012b368aa9c
#
_cell.length_a   1.000
_cell.length_b   1.000
_cell.length_c   1.000
_cell.angle_alpha   90.00
_cell.angle_beta   90.00
_cell.angle_gamma   90.00
#
_symmetry.space_group_name_H-M   'P 1'
#
loop_
_entity.id
_entity.type
_entity.pdbx_description
1 polymer ?
#
loop_
_entity_poly.entity_id
_entity_poly.type
_entity_poly.pdbx_seq_one_letter_code
_entity_poly.pdbx_strand_id
1 'polypeptide(L)'
;VTAAENNAQSANFDWLVDDFVHRVHGATHALILSADGLPLAASSSVTSDESEQLAAISSGMLSLAHHGSSLFDKGECEQIILRLRHGYFLFMGIGSGAGLAVLTSAEAQMRVVAYEMTQFVENTGHALTPEVRADLRRVVTARRPRD
;
A
#
# COMPACT_ATOMS: atom_id res chain seq x y z
N VAL A 1 -15.26 14.80 12.34
CA VAL A 1 -13.83 14.96 12.07
C VAL A 1 -13.62 16.13 11.13
N THR A 2 -12.77 17.07 11.50
CA THR A 2 -12.47 18.27 10.71
C THR A 2 -11.50 17.96 9.58
N ALA A 3 -11.46 18.85 8.58
CA ALA A 3 -10.48 18.74 7.48
C ALA A 3 -9.04 18.79 8.01
N ALA A 4 -8.77 19.57 9.06
CA ALA A 4 -7.46 19.65 9.68
C ALA A 4 -7.06 18.31 10.34
N GLU A 5 -7.99 17.63 11.01
CA GLU A 5 -7.75 16.32 11.61
C GLU A 5 -7.49 15.26 10.53
N ASN A 6 -8.25 15.28 9.43
CA ASN A 6 -8.04 14.37 8.30
C ASN A 6 -6.67 14.57 7.67
N ASN A 7 -6.23 15.82 7.52
CA ASN A 7 -4.90 16.15 6.99
C ASN A 7 -3.79 15.68 7.93
N ALA A 8 -3.98 15.78 9.25
CA ALA A 8 -3.02 15.30 10.22
C ALA A 8 -2.89 13.78 10.19
N GLN A 9 -4.00 13.04 10.07
CA GLN A 9 -3.98 11.59 9.90
C GLN A 9 -3.28 11.18 8.61
N SER A 10 -3.59 11.84 7.49
CA SER A 10 -2.96 11.58 6.21
C SER A 10 -1.45 11.78 6.29
N ALA A 11 -0.99 12.87 6.91
CA ALA A 11 0.44 13.14 7.09
C ALA A 11 1.12 12.06 7.93
N ASN A 12 0.45 11.54 8.96
CA ASN A 12 0.99 10.47 9.81
C ASN A 12 1.17 9.17 9.02
N PHE A 13 0.20 8.78 8.20
CA PHE A 13 0.31 7.57 7.37
C PHE A 13 1.34 7.75 6.27
N ASP A 14 1.41 8.91 5.62
CA ASP A 14 2.44 9.22 4.65
C ASP A 14 3.83 9.12 5.28
N TRP A 15 3.99 9.63 6.50
CA TRP A 15 5.25 9.54 7.23
C TRP A 15 5.63 8.09 7.52
N LEU A 16 4.69 7.26 7.95
CA LEU A 16 4.94 5.84 8.24
C LEU A 16 5.40 5.10 6.99
N VAL A 17 4.75 5.34 5.86
CA VAL A 17 5.11 4.72 4.59
C VAL A 17 6.49 5.21 4.12
N ASP A 18 6.75 6.50 4.25
CA ASP A 18 8.04 7.08 3.89
C ASP A 18 9.16 6.56 4.79
N ASP A 19 8.91 6.44 6.09
CA ASP A 19 9.85 5.82 7.03
C ASP A 19 10.17 4.38 6.64
N PHE A 20 9.16 3.62 6.23
CA PHE A 20 9.37 2.24 5.74
C PHE A 20 10.37 2.21 4.58
N VAL A 21 10.19 3.06 3.59
CA VAL A 21 11.08 3.13 2.42
C VAL A 21 12.51 3.51 2.83
N HIS A 22 12.66 4.44 3.75
CA HIS A 22 13.99 4.86 4.21
C HIS A 22 14.69 3.81 5.07
N ARG A 23 13.93 3.09 5.88
CA ARG A 23 14.45 2.13 6.85
C ARG A 23 14.75 0.77 6.23
N VAL A 24 13.98 0.34 5.24
CA VAL A 24 14.10 -0.99 4.64
C VAL A 24 15.06 -0.93 3.45
N HIS A 25 16.19 -1.59 3.57
CA HIS A 25 17.23 -1.57 2.52
C HIS A 25 16.69 -2.14 1.21
N GLY A 26 16.85 -1.38 0.15
CA GLY A 26 16.40 -1.75 -1.18
C GLY A 26 14.97 -1.32 -1.52
N ALA A 27 14.16 -0.95 -0.54
CA ALA A 27 12.83 -0.40 -0.82
C ALA A 27 12.97 0.98 -1.45
N THR A 28 12.26 1.22 -2.55
CA THR A 28 12.33 2.48 -3.29
C THR A 28 11.01 3.26 -3.24
N HIS A 29 9.90 2.55 -3.27
CA HIS A 29 8.56 3.15 -3.28
C HIS A 29 7.63 2.29 -2.44
N ALA A 30 6.69 2.92 -1.75
CA ALA A 30 5.67 2.21 -1.01
C ALA A 30 4.36 2.99 -1.01
N LEU A 31 3.24 2.27 -0.93
CA LEU A 31 1.90 2.82 -1.04
C LEU A 31 0.93 1.99 -0.20
N ILE A 32 0.10 2.67 0.59
CA ILE A 32 -1.11 2.07 1.17
C ILE A 32 -2.27 2.41 0.24
N LEU A 33 -3.06 1.40 -0.10
CA LEU A 33 -4.20 1.53 -1.00
C LEU A 33 -5.47 0.95 -0.38
N SER A 34 -6.61 1.40 -0.87
CA SER A 34 -7.90 0.82 -0.50
C SER A 34 -8.24 -0.36 -1.42
N ALA A 35 -9.14 -1.24 -0.96
CA ALA A 35 -9.57 -2.40 -1.74
C ALA A 35 -10.19 -2.05 -3.09
N ASP A 36 -10.75 -0.85 -3.23
CA ASP A 36 -11.34 -0.35 -4.48
C ASP A 36 -10.34 0.42 -5.36
N GLY A 37 -9.05 0.36 -5.04
CA GLY A 37 -8.01 0.85 -5.94
C GLY A 37 -7.66 2.32 -5.83
N LEU A 38 -7.91 2.94 -4.66
CA LEU A 38 -7.53 4.33 -4.41
C LEU A 38 -6.31 4.40 -3.50
N PRO A 39 -5.39 5.35 -3.73
CA PRO A 39 -4.27 5.53 -2.81
C PRO A 39 -4.74 6.14 -1.50
N LEU A 40 -4.22 5.65 -0.38
CA LEU A 40 -4.51 6.17 0.96
C LEU A 40 -3.31 6.89 1.56
N ALA A 41 -2.11 6.40 1.31
CA ALA A 41 -0.86 7.01 1.78
C ALA A 41 0.28 6.55 0.88
N ALA A 42 1.26 7.40 0.65
CA ALA A 42 2.38 7.10 -0.26
C ALA A 42 3.69 7.64 0.30
N SER A 43 4.79 6.97 -0.05
CA SER A 43 6.12 7.50 0.20
C SER A 43 6.38 8.72 -0.68
N SER A 44 7.27 9.60 -0.25
CA SER A 44 7.61 10.83 -0.98
C SER A 44 8.21 10.56 -2.36
N SER A 45 8.71 9.34 -2.59
CA SER A 45 9.25 8.91 -3.87
C SER A 45 8.18 8.64 -4.92
N VAL A 46 6.91 8.52 -4.53
CA VAL A 46 5.78 8.23 -5.43
C VAL A 46 5.08 9.54 -5.78
N THR A 47 4.96 9.83 -7.08
CA THR A 47 4.21 11.01 -7.52
C THR A 47 2.69 10.75 -7.40
N SER A 48 1.90 11.82 -7.47
CA SER A 48 0.44 11.72 -7.40
C SER A 48 -0.12 10.81 -8.49
N ASP A 49 0.34 10.98 -9.73
CA ASP A 49 -0.11 10.16 -10.87
C ASP A 49 0.33 8.70 -10.71
N GLU A 50 1.56 8.48 -10.26
CA GLU A 50 2.07 7.14 -10.00
C GLU A 50 1.28 6.44 -8.90
N SER A 51 0.89 7.16 -7.85
CA SER A 51 0.13 6.59 -6.74
C SER A 51 -1.24 6.10 -7.20
N GLU A 52 -1.92 6.84 -8.07
CA GLU A 52 -3.22 6.43 -8.61
C GLU A 52 -3.10 5.17 -9.48
N GLN A 53 -2.11 5.13 -10.36
CA GLN A 53 -1.87 3.97 -11.23
C GLN A 53 -1.44 2.75 -10.41
N LEU A 54 -0.53 2.94 -9.46
CA LEU A 54 -0.03 1.88 -8.60
C LEU A 54 -1.14 1.28 -7.73
N ALA A 55 -2.02 2.12 -7.20
CA ALA A 55 -3.15 1.67 -6.39
C ALA A 55 -4.11 0.81 -7.23
N ALA A 56 -4.41 1.21 -8.46
CA ALA A 56 -5.28 0.46 -9.36
C ALA A 56 -4.66 -0.89 -9.74
N ILE A 57 -3.39 -0.91 -10.10
CA ILE A 57 -2.65 -2.13 -10.44
C ILE A 57 -2.63 -3.09 -9.25
N SER A 58 -2.29 -2.59 -8.07
CA SER A 58 -2.18 -3.39 -6.85
C SER A 58 -3.52 -3.99 -6.44
N SER A 59 -4.57 -3.21 -6.50
CA SER A 59 -5.94 -3.65 -6.22
C SER A 59 -6.35 -4.76 -7.18
N GLY A 60 -6.06 -4.60 -8.48
CA GLY A 60 -6.32 -5.61 -9.49
C GLY A 60 -5.58 -6.91 -9.23
N MET A 61 -4.29 -6.83 -8.89
CA MET A 61 -3.48 -8.02 -8.59
C MET A 61 -3.98 -8.76 -7.36
N LEU A 62 -4.31 -8.03 -6.29
CA LEU A 62 -4.86 -8.64 -5.07
C LEU A 62 -6.20 -9.32 -5.32
N SER A 63 -7.06 -8.69 -6.13
CA SER A 63 -8.35 -9.24 -6.51
C SER A 63 -8.21 -10.53 -7.33
N LEU A 64 -7.32 -10.54 -8.32
CA LEU A 64 -7.04 -11.72 -9.14
C LEU A 64 -6.47 -12.87 -8.30
N ALA A 65 -5.55 -12.57 -7.40
CA ALA A 65 -4.96 -13.56 -6.50
C ALA A 65 -6.02 -14.16 -5.57
N HIS A 66 -6.93 -13.36 -5.06
CA HIS A 66 -8.02 -13.82 -4.22
C HIS A 66 -8.97 -14.75 -4.98
N HIS A 67 -9.33 -14.41 -6.21
CA HIS A 67 -10.16 -15.27 -7.06
C HIS A 67 -9.47 -16.61 -7.35
N GLY A 68 -8.18 -16.58 -7.67
CA GLY A 68 -7.41 -17.79 -7.92
C GLY A 68 -7.35 -18.71 -6.69
N SER A 69 -7.11 -18.12 -5.51
CA SER A 69 -7.04 -18.91 -4.29
C SER A 69 -8.39 -19.50 -3.91
N SER A 70 -9.48 -18.78 -4.13
CA SER A 70 -10.84 -19.27 -3.88
C SER A 70 -11.21 -20.43 -4.80
N LEU A 71 -10.81 -20.34 -6.08
CA LEU A 71 -11.09 -21.37 -7.08
C LEU A 71 -10.48 -22.73 -6.68
N PHE A 72 -9.32 -22.71 -6.05
CA PHE A 72 -8.60 -23.93 -5.66
C PHE A 72 -8.65 -24.22 -4.16
N ASP A 73 -9.47 -23.48 -3.43
CA ASP A 73 -9.64 -23.63 -1.98
C ASP A 73 -8.32 -23.60 -1.21
N LYS A 74 -7.49 -22.59 -1.52
CA LYS A 74 -6.17 -22.41 -0.92
C LYS A 74 -6.13 -21.37 0.19
N GLY A 75 -7.28 -20.77 0.53
CA GLY A 75 -7.37 -19.72 1.53
C GLY A 75 -7.08 -18.32 0.96
N GLU A 76 -6.96 -17.36 1.83
CA GLU A 76 -6.71 -15.97 1.43
C GLU A 76 -5.30 -15.79 0.88
N CYS A 77 -5.14 -14.86 -0.05
CA CYS A 77 -3.83 -14.46 -0.52
C CYS A 77 -3.11 -13.67 0.57
N GLU A 78 -2.00 -14.18 1.06
CA GLU A 78 -1.21 -13.51 2.09
C GLU A 78 -0.22 -12.51 1.50
N GLN A 79 0.37 -12.85 0.36
CA GLN A 79 1.41 -12.03 -0.26
C GLN A 79 1.55 -12.35 -1.73
N ILE A 80 1.84 -11.34 -2.55
CA ILE A 80 2.19 -11.49 -3.96
C ILE A 80 3.60 -10.94 -4.14
N ILE A 81 4.47 -11.69 -4.80
CA ILE A 81 5.83 -11.27 -5.11
C ILE A 81 6.05 -11.40 -6.60
N LEU A 82 6.31 -10.27 -7.26
CA LEU A 82 6.67 -10.24 -8.67
C LEU A 82 8.16 -9.93 -8.77
N ARG A 83 8.90 -10.84 -9.39
CA ARG A 83 10.30 -10.61 -9.67
C ARG A 83 10.43 -9.96 -11.05
N LEU A 84 10.98 -8.76 -11.07
CA LEU A 84 11.23 -8.00 -12.28
C LEU A 84 12.74 -8.02 -12.56
N ARG A 85 13.14 -7.67 -13.78
CA ARG A 85 14.55 -7.65 -14.15
C ARG A 85 15.38 -6.73 -13.25
N HIS A 86 14.79 -5.59 -12.84
CA HIS A 86 15.51 -4.57 -12.10
C HIS A 86 14.95 -4.32 -10.70
N GLY A 87 14.24 -5.28 -10.12
CA GLY A 87 13.70 -5.15 -8.78
C GLY A 87 12.57 -6.11 -8.50
N TYR A 88 11.87 -5.84 -7.40
CA TYR A 88 10.71 -6.63 -6.99
C TYR A 88 9.51 -5.72 -6.81
N PHE A 89 8.35 -6.29 -7.03
CA PHE A 89 7.06 -5.67 -6.73
C PHE A 89 6.32 -6.59 -5.77
N LEU A 90 6.10 -6.12 -4.54
CA LEU A 90 5.48 -6.93 -3.49
C LEU A 90 4.15 -6.31 -3.08
N PHE A 91 3.15 -7.16 -2.89
CA PHE A 91 1.80 -6.75 -2.48
C PHE A 91 1.35 -7.56 -1.28
N MET A 92 0.66 -6.93 -0.34
CA MET A 92 0.15 -7.59 0.85
C MET A 92 -1.16 -6.93 1.27
N GLY A 93 -2.15 -7.74 1.64
CA GLY A 93 -3.40 -7.21 2.19
C GLY A 93 -3.22 -6.66 3.60
N ILE A 94 -3.93 -5.60 3.92
CA ILE A 94 -4.02 -5.04 5.27
C ILE A 94 -5.48 -5.18 5.71
N GLY A 95 -5.78 -6.27 6.42
CA GLY A 95 -7.17 -6.60 6.73
C GLY A 95 -8.00 -6.82 5.46
N SER A 96 -9.28 -6.50 5.51
CA SER A 96 -10.20 -6.74 4.39
C SER A 96 -10.39 -5.56 3.45
N GLY A 97 -9.90 -4.38 3.81
CA GLY A 97 -10.23 -3.14 3.09
C GLY A 97 -9.04 -2.31 2.63
N ALA A 98 -7.83 -2.80 2.79
CA ALA A 98 -6.63 -2.05 2.41
C ALA A 98 -5.54 -3.00 1.93
N GLY A 99 -4.48 -2.44 1.35
CA GLY A 99 -3.31 -3.17 0.91
C GLY A 99 -2.05 -2.32 0.98
N LEU A 100 -0.91 -2.99 0.97
CA LEU A 100 0.41 -2.39 0.92
C LEU A 100 1.11 -2.86 -0.35
N ALA A 101 1.64 -1.92 -1.12
CA ALA A 101 2.47 -2.20 -2.29
C ALA A 101 3.86 -1.63 -2.06
N VAL A 102 4.89 -2.39 -2.37
CA VAL A 102 6.29 -1.98 -2.20
C VAL A 102 7.06 -2.31 -3.47
N LEU A 103 7.81 -1.34 -3.99
CA LEU A 103 8.78 -1.55 -5.07
C LEU A 103 10.18 -1.49 -4.48
N THR A 104 11.06 -2.31 -5.02
CA THR A 104 12.44 -2.40 -4.57
C THR A 104 13.41 -2.32 -5.75
N SER A 105 14.67 -2.04 -5.42
CA SER A 105 15.78 -2.23 -6.36
C SER A 105 16.13 -3.70 -6.49
N ALA A 106 16.98 -4.03 -7.46
CA ALA A 106 17.44 -5.40 -7.69
C ALA A 106 18.32 -5.94 -6.56
N GLU A 107 18.95 -5.06 -5.79
CA GLU A 107 19.82 -5.43 -4.66
C GLU A 107 19.06 -5.77 -3.39
N ALA A 108 17.74 -5.52 -3.34
CA ALA A 108 16.94 -5.78 -2.17
C ALA A 108 16.90 -7.27 -1.84
N GLN A 109 16.98 -7.59 -0.57
CA GLN A 109 16.78 -8.95 -0.08
C GLN A 109 15.29 -9.16 0.14
N MET A 110 14.66 -9.89 -0.76
CA MET A 110 13.21 -10.10 -0.78
C MET A 110 12.66 -10.58 0.57
N ARG A 111 13.36 -11.51 1.23
CA ARG A 111 12.93 -12.03 2.54
C ARG A 111 12.87 -10.96 3.60
N VAL A 112 13.85 -10.04 3.60
CA VAL A 112 13.89 -8.92 4.54
C VAL A 112 12.76 -7.97 4.26
N VAL A 113 12.55 -7.60 2.99
CA VAL A 113 11.46 -6.71 2.60
C VAL A 113 10.10 -7.33 2.96
N ALA A 114 9.90 -8.60 2.64
CA ALA A 114 8.65 -9.31 2.95
C ALA A 114 8.39 -9.36 4.47
N TYR A 115 9.42 -9.62 5.26
CA TYR A 115 9.32 -9.62 6.72
C TYR A 115 8.93 -8.23 7.25
N GLU A 116 9.60 -7.19 6.77
CA GLU A 116 9.32 -5.82 7.19
C GLU A 116 7.91 -5.37 6.78
N MET A 117 7.43 -5.83 5.62
CA MET A 117 6.04 -5.60 5.20
C MET A 117 5.05 -6.25 6.17
N THR A 118 5.32 -7.49 6.59
CA THR A 118 4.47 -8.19 7.55
C THR A 118 4.42 -7.43 8.87
N GLN A 119 5.56 -6.96 9.37
CA GLN A 119 5.62 -6.16 10.60
C GLN A 119 4.86 -4.85 10.45
N PHE A 120 5.03 -4.17 9.31
CA PHE A 120 4.32 -2.93 9.01
C PHE A 120 2.80 -3.14 9.01
N VAL A 121 2.33 -4.21 8.34
CA VAL A 121 0.90 -4.54 8.26
C VAL A 121 0.33 -4.85 9.63
N GLU A 122 1.03 -5.63 10.45
CA GLU A 122 0.59 -5.95 11.80
C GLU A 122 0.50 -4.70 12.69
N ASN A 123 1.49 -3.81 12.59
CA ASN A 123 1.54 -2.60 13.40
C ASN A 123 0.57 -1.53 12.93
N THR A 124 0.28 -1.47 11.63
CA THR A 124 -0.52 -0.42 11.01
C THR A 124 -1.99 -0.80 10.86
N GLY A 125 -2.28 -2.09 10.70
CA GLY A 125 -3.63 -2.58 10.41
C GLY A 125 -4.68 -2.14 11.41
N HIS A 126 -4.33 -2.08 12.68
CA HIS A 126 -5.23 -1.66 13.75
C HIS A 126 -5.65 -0.18 13.61
N ALA A 127 -4.78 0.65 13.08
CA ALA A 127 -5.03 2.07 12.90
C ALA A 127 -5.84 2.37 11.64
N LEU A 128 -5.89 1.45 10.68
CA LEU A 128 -6.62 1.61 9.42
C LEU A 128 -8.06 1.10 9.55
N THR A 129 -8.83 1.71 10.44
CA THR A 129 -10.25 1.40 10.58
C THR A 129 -11.03 1.85 9.34
N PRO A 130 -12.27 1.35 9.11
CA PRO A 130 -13.09 1.84 8.00
C PRO A 130 -13.28 3.37 8.00
N GLU A 131 -13.42 3.98 9.17
CA GLU A 131 -13.57 5.42 9.31
C GLU A 131 -12.30 6.16 8.89
N VAL A 132 -11.14 5.68 9.33
CA VAL A 132 -9.84 6.27 8.96
C VAL A 132 -9.59 6.12 7.46
N ARG A 133 -9.89 4.95 6.88
CA ARG A 133 -9.76 4.76 5.43
C ARG A 133 -10.63 5.73 4.65
N ALA A 134 -11.87 5.95 5.09
CA ALA A 134 -12.77 6.91 4.46
C ALA A 134 -12.23 8.34 4.55
N ASP A 135 -11.66 8.72 5.69
CA ASP A 135 -11.06 10.04 5.90
C ASP A 135 -9.84 10.24 5.00
N LEU A 136 -8.98 9.23 4.87
CA LEU A 136 -7.81 9.29 3.98
C LEU A 136 -8.22 9.44 2.52
N ARG A 137 -9.27 8.75 2.09
CA ARG A 137 -9.81 8.87 0.73
C ARG A 137 -10.32 10.28 0.44
N ARG A 138 -10.96 10.93 1.42
CA ARG A 138 -11.42 12.32 1.26
C ARG A 138 -10.25 13.27 1.04
N VAL A 139 -9.15 13.10 1.74
CA VAL A 139 -7.95 13.93 1.57
C VAL A 139 -7.38 13.76 0.16
N VAL A 140 -7.27 12.53 -0.32
CA VAL A 140 -6.77 12.23 -1.67
C VAL A 140 -7.67 12.87 -2.73
N THR A 141 -8.98 12.72 -2.58
CA THR A 141 -9.96 13.30 -3.52
C THR A 141 -9.87 14.83 -3.54
N ALA A 142 -9.69 15.46 -2.38
CA ALA A 142 -9.55 16.92 -2.27
C ALA A 142 -8.25 17.44 -2.89
N ARG A 143 -7.21 16.61 -2.95
CA ARG A 143 -5.90 16.99 -3.55
C ARG A 143 -5.84 16.79 -5.06
N ARG A 144 -6.84 16.15 -5.65
CA ARG A 144 -6.86 15.96 -7.11
C ARG A 144 -6.94 17.30 -7.82
N PRO A 145 -6.07 17.55 -8.82
CA PRO A 145 -6.22 18.73 -9.66
C PRO A 145 -7.60 18.70 -10.33
N ARG A 146 -8.29 19.81 -10.33
CA ARG A 146 -9.52 19.95 -11.12
C ARG A 146 -9.11 20.13 -12.57
N ASP A 147 -9.62 19.29 -13.42
CA ASP A 147 -9.46 19.42 -14.87
C ASP A 147 -10.14 20.69 -15.39
#